data_6dcb9f6e96b83d1ecf3b2a32fea7c512
#
_entry.id   6dcb9f6e96b83d1ecf3b2a32fea7c512
#
_cell.length_a   1.000
_cell.length_b   1.000
_cell.length_c   1.000
_cell.angle_alpha   90.00
_cell.angle_beta   90.00
_cell.angle_gamma   90.00
#
_symmetry.space_group_name_H-M   'P 1'
#
loop_
_entity.id
_entity.type
_entity.pdbx_description
1 polymer ?
#
loop_
_entity_poly.entity_id
_entity_poly.type
_entity_poly.pdbx_seq_one_letter_code
_entity_poly.pdbx_strand_id
1 'polypeptide(L)'
;DGNVQNEDSNYDEHFWNDIDHGVKEEIAYLTTKTIPNNFEIEQFTVTAGMRHYVDGKLYTPSYQEGTLAIEGSFTFDLTENETLLIDKEVLVFTSRDIPEAQQATHLFKEFNELKVHYSQAKEDQTAAWSKRWELADVVIEGDDEAQQGIRFNLFQLFSTYYGEDERLNIGPKGFTGEKYGG
;
A
#
# COMPACT_ATOMS: atom_id res chain seq x y z
N ASP A 1 14.21 2.13 0.48
CA ASP A 1 15.21 1.12 0.89
C ASP A 1 16.13 1.72 1.93
N GLY A 2 15.77 1.57 3.18
CA GLY A 2 16.70 1.80 4.27
C GLY A 2 17.60 0.59 4.42
N ASN A 3 18.63 0.47 3.60
CA ASN A 3 19.72 -0.46 3.85
C ASN A 3 20.48 -0.01 5.11
N VAL A 4 19.85 -0.11 6.24
CA VAL A 4 20.55 -0.14 7.50
C VAL A 4 21.10 -1.56 7.59
N GLN A 5 22.41 -1.73 7.44
CA GLN A 5 23.11 -2.92 7.89
C GLN A 5 22.90 -2.98 9.41
N ASN A 6 21.85 -3.63 9.82
CA ASN A 6 21.58 -3.90 11.22
C ASN A 6 22.09 -5.32 11.49
N GLU A 7 23.04 -5.45 12.40
CA GLU A 7 23.58 -6.76 12.85
C GLU A 7 22.55 -7.55 13.67
N ASP A 8 21.33 -7.03 13.86
CA ASP A 8 20.25 -7.72 14.53
C ASP A 8 19.71 -8.85 13.63
N SER A 9 19.87 -10.09 14.05
CA SER A 9 19.43 -11.31 13.35
C SER A 9 17.93 -11.31 13.01
N ASN A 10 17.10 -10.50 13.69
CA ASN A 10 15.70 -10.33 13.36
C ASN A 10 15.48 -9.67 11.99
N TYR A 11 16.49 -9.07 11.37
CA TYR A 11 16.38 -8.46 10.04
C TYR A 11 16.78 -9.40 8.89
N ASP A 12 17.35 -10.55 9.19
CA ASP A 12 17.79 -11.54 8.19
C ASP A 12 16.72 -12.59 7.90
N GLU A 13 15.60 -12.58 8.62
CA GLU A 13 14.55 -13.57 8.43
C GLU A 13 13.74 -13.30 7.15
N HIS A 14 13.49 -14.36 6.42
CA HIS A 14 12.67 -14.37 5.23
C HIS A 14 11.22 -14.72 5.61
N PHE A 15 10.28 -13.78 5.42
CA PHE A 15 8.88 -13.96 5.84
C PHE A 15 7.93 -14.32 4.71
N TRP A 16 8.32 -14.10 3.45
CA TRP A 16 7.45 -14.20 2.30
C TRP A 16 8.00 -15.16 1.25
N ASN A 17 7.13 -15.97 0.70
CA ASN A 17 7.38 -16.75 -0.51
C ASN A 17 6.71 -16.03 -1.68
N ASP A 18 7.40 -16.01 -2.82
CA ASP A 18 6.83 -15.64 -4.11
C ASP A 18 5.98 -16.81 -4.61
N ILE A 19 4.69 -16.56 -4.85
CA ILE A 19 3.75 -17.61 -5.28
C ILE A 19 3.46 -17.49 -6.76
N ASP A 20 3.21 -16.26 -7.22
CA ASP A 20 2.92 -15.98 -8.63
C ASP A 20 3.16 -14.50 -8.90
N HIS A 21 3.73 -14.20 -10.04
CA HIS A 21 3.92 -12.82 -10.47
C HIS A 21 3.99 -12.74 -12.00
N GLY A 22 3.82 -11.54 -12.53
CA GLY A 22 3.95 -11.29 -13.95
C GLY A 22 3.24 -10.04 -14.41
N VAL A 23 3.12 -9.93 -15.73
CA VAL A 23 2.40 -8.84 -16.40
C VAL A 23 1.33 -9.44 -17.29
N LYS A 24 0.08 -9.05 -17.08
CA LYS A 24 -1.05 -9.49 -17.88
C LYS A 24 -2.04 -8.32 -18.06
N GLU A 25 -2.51 -8.13 -19.30
CA GLU A 25 -3.48 -7.07 -19.61
C GLU A 25 -3.05 -5.68 -19.09
N GLU A 26 -1.72 -5.37 -19.24
CA GLU A 26 -1.09 -4.12 -18.82
C GLU A 26 -1.06 -3.90 -17.30
N ILE A 27 -1.41 -4.93 -16.54
CA ILE A 27 -1.36 -4.98 -15.08
C ILE A 27 -0.16 -5.83 -14.68
N ALA A 28 0.78 -5.24 -13.94
CA ALA A 28 1.82 -5.99 -13.26
C ALA A 28 1.28 -6.44 -11.90
N TYR A 29 1.47 -7.70 -11.54
CA TYR A 29 0.96 -8.25 -10.28
C TYR A 29 1.97 -9.18 -9.61
N LEU A 30 1.87 -9.25 -8.29
CA LEU A 30 2.66 -10.10 -7.43
C LEU A 30 1.77 -10.71 -6.35
N THR A 31 1.82 -12.02 -6.21
CA THR A 31 1.17 -12.77 -5.13
C THR A 31 2.24 -13.35 -4.22
N THR A 32 2.17 -12.99 -2.95
CA THR A 32 3.08 -13.48 -1.91
C THR A 32 2.32 -14.21 -0.82
N LYS A 33 3.00 -15.12 -0.15
CA LYS A 33 2.44 -15.88 0.97
C LYS A 33 3.46 -15.95 2.09
N THR A 34 3.01 -15.78 3.33
CA THR A 34 3.90 -15.95 4.49
C THR A 34 4.46 -17.36 4.55
N ILE A 35 5.68 -17.52 5.05
CA ILE A 35 6.25 -18.86 5.34
C ILE A 35 5.41 -19.56 6.41
N PRO A 36 5.44 -20.91 6.47
CA PRO A 36 4.87 -21.64 7.59
C PRO A 36 5.52 -21.23 8.91
N ASN A 37 4.73 -21.19 9.97
CA ASN A 37 5.21 -20.85 11.31
C ASN A 37 4.98 -22.01 12.29
N ASN A 38 5.67 -21.98 13.42
CA ASN A 38 5.59 -23.03 14.45
C ASN A 38 4.41 -22.84 15.42
N PHE A 39 3.57 -21.84 15.19
CA PHE A 39 2.45 -21.48 16.08
C PHE A 39 1.10 -21.98 15.55
N GLU A 40 1.08 -22.79 14.50
CA GLU A 40 -0.14 -23.27 13.84
C GLU A 40 -1.06 -22.14 13.35
N ILE A 41 -0.51 -20.95 13.10
CA ILE A 41 -1.23 -19.84 12.51
C ILE A 41 -1.30 -20.05 11.00
N GLU A 42 -2.49 -19.87 10.42
CA GLU A 42 -2.68 -19.97 8.98
C GLU A 42 -1.77 -19.01 8.21
N GLN A 43 -1.22 -19.50 7.10
CA GLN A 43 -0.44 -18.66 6.21
C GLN A 43 -1.30 -17.56 5.60
N PHE A 44 -0.73 -16.38 5.48
CA PHE A 44 -1.39 -15.20 4.96
C PHE A 44 -0.91 -14.93 3.53
N THR A 45 -1.86 -14.73 2.61
CA THR A 45 -1.57 -14.44 1.20
C THR A 45 -1.98 -13.01 0.86
N VAL A 46 -1.12 -12.34 0.11
CA VAL A 46 -1.35 -10.99 -0.42
C VAL A 46 -1.11 -10.99 -1.91
N THR A 47 -2.08 -10.49 -2.67
CA THR A 47 -1.93 -10.19 -4.09
C THR A 47 -2.02 -8.70 -4.30
N ALA A 48 -0.97 -8.10 -4.83
CA ALA A 48 -0.91 -6.71 -5.22
C ALA A 48 -0.79 -6.58 -6.74
N GLY A 49 -1.45 -5.61 -7.30
CA GLY A 49 -1.32 -5.28 -8.72
C GLY A 49 -1.20 -3.78 -8.95
N MET A 50 -0.59 -3.40 -10.06
CA MET A 50 -0.42 -2.01 -10.47
C MET A 50 -0.66 -1.82 -11.96
N ARG A 51 -1.23 -0.67 -12.30
CA ARG A 51 -1.48 -0.21 -13.66
C ARG A 51 -1.13 1.27 -13.76
N HIS A 52 -0.68 1.70 -14.91
CA HIS A 52 -0.19 3.06 -15.09
C HIS A 52 -0.88 3.79 -16.24
N TYR A 53 -0.98 5.10 -16.09
CA TYR A 53 -1.45 6.01 -17.13
C TYR A 53 -0.44 7.14 -17.31
N VAL A 54 -0.30 7.61 -18.53
CA VAL A 54 0.49 8.79 -18.88
C VAL A 54 -0.44 9.75 -19.63
N ASP A 55 -0.60 10.95 -19.10
CA ASP A 55 -1.54 11.95 -19.63
C ASP A 55 -2.95 11.39 -19.85
N GLY A 56 -3.42 10.60 -18.89
CA GLY A 56 -4.75 9.98 -18.90
C GLY A 56 -4.91 8.81 -19.85
N LYS A 57 -3.86 8.35 -20.52
CA LYS A 57 -3.87 7.17 -21.39
C LYS A 57 -3.16 6.00 -20.73
N LEU A 58 -3.77 4.82 -20.83
CA LEU A 58 -3.17 3.59 -20.35
C LEU A 58 -1.76 3.42 -20.94
N TYR A 59 -0.79 3.12 -20.08
CA TYR A 59 0.61 3.03 -20.46
C TYR A 59 1.26 1.80 -19.82
N THR A 60 1.99 1.05 -20.63
CA THR A 60 2.72 -0.12 -20.17
C THR A 60 4.21 0.22 -20.06
N PRO A 61 4.76 0.32 -18.84
CA PRO A 61 6.19 0.49 -18.62
C PRO A 61 7.00 -0.69 -19.16
N SER A 62 8.31 -0.51 -19.26
CA SER A 62 9.22 -1.66 -19.39
C SER A 62 9.31 -2.34 -18.02
N TYR A 63 8.74 -3.54 -17.90
CA TYR A 63 8.75 -4.30 -16.65
C TYR A 63 9.94 -5.24 -16.57
N GLN A 64 10.53 -5.30 -15.38
CA GLN A 64 11.51 -6.30 -14.98
C GLN A 64 10.97 -7.09 -13.81
N GLU A 65 10.90 -8.41 -13.96
CA GLU A 65 10.47 -9.34 -12.93
C GLU A 65 11.66 -9.79 -12.10
N GLY A 66 11.50 -9.83 -10.79
CA GLY A 66 12.48 -10.29 -9.81
C GLY A 66 11.81 -11.06 -8.68
N THR A 67 12.59 -11.66 -7.81
CA THR A 67 12.05 -12.36 -6.63
C THR A 67 11.36 -11.37 -5.71
N LEU A 68 10.07 -11.60 -5.43
CA LEU A 68 9.23 -10.73 -4.58
C LEU A 68 9.15 -9.27 -5.09
N ALA A 69 9.39 -9.04 -6.37
CA ALA A 69 9.40 -7.70 -6.93
C ALA A 69 9.02 -7.68 -8.43
N ILE A 70 8.30 -6.65 -8.82
CA ILE A 70 8.16 -6.26 -10.23
C ILE A 70 8.45 -4.77 -10.32
N GLU A 71 9.42 -4.41 -11.15
CA GLU A 71 9.83 -3.03 -11.37
C GLU A 71 9.36 -2.54 -12.73
N GLY A 72 8.69 -1.38 -12.76
CA GLY A 72 8.28 -0.71 -14.00
C GLY A 72 9.14 0.53 -14.25
N SER A 73 9.81 0.58 -15.39
CA SER A 73 10.67 1.70 -15.81
C SER A 73 10.01 2.54 -16.89
N PHE A 74 10.13 3.86 -16.73
CA PHE A 74 9.63 4.86 -17.67
C PHE A 74 10.80 5.71 -18.18
N THR A 75 10.76 6.08 -19.44
CA THR A 75 11.70 7.03 -20.02
C THR A 75 10.96 8.00 -20.93
N PHE A 76 11.06 9.28 -20.65
CA PHE A 76 10.43 10.35 -21.43
C PHE A 76 11.42 11.48 -21.70
N ASP A 77 11.36 12.04 -22.89
CA ASP A 77 12.06 13.27 -23.23
C ASP A 77 11.09 14.44 -23.03
N LEU A 78 11.47 15.37 -22.17
CA LEU A 78 10.67 16.56 -21.86
C LEU A 78 11.46 17.83 -22.24
N THR A 79 10.75 18.78 -22.80
CA THR A 79 11.30 20.12 -23.06
C THR A 79 11.12 21.04 -21.86
N GLU A 80 11.80 22.16 -21.85
CA GLU A 80 11.67 23.15 -20.78
C GLU A 80 10.22 23.61 -20.63
N ASN A 81 9.71 23.60 -19.40
CA ASN A 81 8.31 23.92 -19.02
C ASN A 81 7.25 22.90 -19.50
N GLU A 82 7.62 21.81 -20.08
CA GLU A 82 6.69 20.70 -20.37
C GLU A 82 6.36 19.94 -19.09
N THR A 83 5.12 19.51 -18.95
CA THR A 83 4.63 18.74 -17.82
C THR A 83 4.08 17.40 -18.32
N LEU A 84 4.47 16.32 -17.68
CA LEU A 84 3.95 14.99 -17.90
C LEU A 84 3.23 14.52 -16.64
N LEU A 85 2.02 14.02 -16.78
CA LEU A 85 1.28 13.43 -15.67
C LEU A 85 1.38 11.90 -15.73
N ILE A 86 1.87 11.31 -14.65
CA ILE A 86 1.91 9.84 -14.48
C ILE A 86 0.99 9.48 -13.32
N ASP A 87 -0.05 8.70 -13.60
CA ASP A 87 -0.92 8.11 -12.60
C ASP A 87 -0.59 6.64 -12.41
N LYS A 88 -0.51 6.21 -11.16
CA LYS A 88 -0.34 4.80 -10.77
C LYS A 88 -1.55 4.36 -9.96
N GLU A 89 -2.28 3.40 -10.48
CA GLU A 89 -3.33 2.69 -9.75
C GLU A 89 -2.77 1.42 -9.12
N VAL A 90 -3.11 1.19 -7.86
CA VAL A 90 -2.68 -0.01 -7.12
C VAL A 90 -3.90 -0.62 -6.43
N LEU A 91 -4.07 -1.93 -6.59
CA LEU A 91 -5.04 -2.72 -5.84
C LEU A 91 -4.30 -3.79 -5.03
N VAL A 92 -4.77 -4.02 -3.81
CA VAL A 92 -4.20 -5.03 -2.91
C VAL A 92 -5.33 -5.84 -2.31
N PHE A 93 -5.23 -7.17 -2.40
CA PHE A 93 -6.16 -8.11 -1.78
C PHE A 93 -5.41 -9.06 -0.88
N THR A 94 -6.05 -9.45 0.20
CA THR A 94 -5.47 -10.36 1.19
C THR A 94 -6.35 -11.59 1.38
N SER A 95 -5.79 -12.66 1.94
CA SER A 95 -6.55 -13.87 2.27
C SER A 95 -7.61 -13.66 3.37
N ARG A 96 -7.63 -12.50 4.02
CA ARG A 96 -8.71 -12.11 4.94
C ARG A 96 -10.00 -11.74 4.23
N ASP A 97 -9.90 -11.25 3.00
CA ASP A 97 -11.02 -10.72 2.24
C ASP A 97 -11.39 -11.64 1.07
N ILE A 98 -10.39 -12.14 0.36
CA ILE A 98 -10.55 -12.97 -0.85
C ILE A 98 -9.72 -14.26 -0.68
N PRO A 99 -10.32 -15.45 -0.85
CA PRO A 99 -9.56 -16.71 -0.82
C PRO A 99 -8.41 -16.71 -1.82
N GLU A 100 -7.25 -17.25 -1.42
CA GLU A 100 -6.00 -17.27 -2.21
C GLU A 100 -6.23 -17.61 -3.69
N ALA A 101 -6.94 -18.70 -3.96
CA ALA A 101 -7.20 -19.17 -5.33
C ALA A 101 -8.01 -18.19 -6.20
N GLN A 102 -8.63 -17.16 -5.62
CA GLN A 102 -9.47 -16.19 -6.31
C GLN A 102 -8.82 -14.80 -6.39
N GLN A 103 -7.77 -14.52 -5.62
CA GLN A 103 -7.20 -13.18 -5.48
C GLN A 103 -6.75 -12.60 -6.82
N ALA A 104 -5.97 -13.34 -7.61
CA ALA A 104 -5.51 -12.86 -8.90
C ALA A 104 -6.67 -12.60 -9.88
N THR A 105 -7.64 -13.51 -9.96
CA THR A 105 -8.82 -13.32 -10.82
C THR A 105 -9.64 -12.11 -10.37
N HIS A 106 -9.79 -11.93 -9.07
CA HIS A 106 -10.51 -10.80 -8.49
C HIS A 106 -9.77 -9.48 -8.79
N LEU A 107 -8.45 -9.47 -8.65
CA LEU A 107 -7.61 -8.32 -8.98
C LEU A 107 -7.84 -7.82 -10.41
N PHE A 108 -7.76 -8.69 -11.40
CA PHE A 108 -7.97 -8.32 -12.81
C PHE A 108 -9.39 -7.84 -13.07
N LYS A 109 -10.38 -8.49 -12.46
CA LYS A 109 -11.77 -8.05 -12.56
C LYS A 109 -11.94 -6.63 -12.01
N GLU A 110 -11.44 -6.37 -10.81
CA GLU A 110 -11.56 -5.05 -10.17
C GLU A 110 -10.86 -3.95 -10.98
N PHE A 111 -9.67 -4.20 -11.55
CA PHE A 111 -9.02 -3.25 -12.44
C PHE A 111 -9.86 -2.92 -13.67
N ASN A 112 -10.58 -3.89 -14.24
CA ASN A 112 -11.45 -3.67 -15.38
C ASN A 112 -12.74 -2.91 -15.02
N GLU A 113 -13.20 -3.03 -13.79
CA GLU A 113 -14.40 -2.36 -13.26
C GLU A 113 -14.07 -0.99 -12.63
N LEU A 114 -12.80 -0.73 -12.29
CA LEU A 114 -12.36 0.49 -11.64
C LEU A 114 -12.58 1.71 -12.54
N LYS A 115 -13.45 2.62 -12.10
CA LYS A 115 -13.80 3.87 -12.79
C LYS A 115 -13.38 5.11 -12.01
N VAL A 116 -12.73 4.92 -10.86
CA VAL A 116 -12.31 6.03 -10.00
C VAL A 116 -10.94 6.49 -10.43
N HIS A 117 -10.85 7.76 -10.84
CA HIS A 117 -9.59 8.40 -11.16
C HIS A 117 -9.07 9.22 -9.97
N TYR A 118 -7.82 9.64 -10.04
CA TYR A 118 -7.11 10.34 -8.96
C TYR A 118 -7.91 11.48 -8.32
N SER A 119 -8.56 12.33 -9.12
CA SER A 119 -9.35 13.46 -8.60
C SER A 119 -10.49 13.01 -7.68
N GLN A 120 -11.27 12.02 -8.10
CA GLN A 120 -12.35 11.46 -7.29
C GLN A 120 -11.80 10.73 -6.05
N ALA A 121 -10.75 9.92 -6.20
CA ALA A 121 -10.11 9.25 -5.08
C ALA A 121 -9.58 10.25 -4.04
N LYS A 122 -9.02 11.37 -4.48
CA LYS A 122 -8.57 12.45 -3.60
C LYS A 122 -9.74 13.13 -2.87
N GLU A 123 -10.85 13.39 -3.54
CA GLU A 123 -12.05 13.95 -2.91
C GLU A 123 -12.62 12.99 -1.86
N ASP A 124 -12.77 11.71 -2.18
CA ASP A 124 -13.27 10.68 -1.28
C ASP A 124 -12.36 10.52 -0.05
N GLN A 125 -11.06 10.49 -0.26
CA GLN A 125 -10.06 10.46 0.79
C GLN A 125 -10.16 11.69 1.70
N THR A 126 -10.27 12.88 1.12
CA THR A 126 -10.41 14.12 1.86
C THR A 126 -11.69 14.12 2.71
N ALA A 127 -12.80 13.67 2.14
CA ALA A 127 -14.08 13.59 2.86
C ALA A 127 -14.00 12.56 4.02
N ALA A 128 -13.38 11.42 3.81
CA ALA A 128 -13.20 10.40 4.84
C ALA A 128 -12.34 10.91 6.01
N TRP A 129 -11.22 11.58 5.72
CA TRP A 129 -10.37 12.17 6.75
C TRP A 129 -11.02 13.35 7.46
N SER A 130 -11.78 14.19 6.77
CA SER A 130 -12.50 15.31 7.38
C SER A 130 -13.45 14.84 8.49
N LYS A 131 -14.18 13.75 8.25
CA LYS A 131 -15.06 13.15 9.27
C LYS A 131 -14.30 12.69 10.52
N ARG A 132 -13.07 12.17 10.34
CA ARG A 132 -12.23 11.75 11.46
C ARG A 132 -11.73 12.94 12.27
N TRP A 133 -11.27 13.98 11.58
CA TRP A 133 -10.81 15.21 12.22
C TRP A 133 -11.93 15.93 12.96
N GLU A 134 -13.16 15.94 12.45
CA GLU A 134 -14.32 16.52 13.17
C GLU A 134 -14.53 15.89 14.56
N LEU A 135 -14.21 14.62 14.72
CA LEU A 135 -14.40 13.88 15.98
C LEU A 135 -13.20 13.96 16.92
N ALA A 136 -12.00 14.09 16.40
CA ALA A 136 -10.77 13.83 17.13
C ALA A 136 -9.77 14.99 17.15
N ASP A 137 -10.05 16.09 16.45
CA ASP A 137 -9.12 17.22 16.42
C ASP A 137 -9.00 17.86 17.82
N VAL A 138 -7.77 18.20 18.18
CA VAL A 138 -7.43 18.94 19.40
C VAL A 138 -6.88 20.28 18.97
N VAL A 139 -7.52 21.36 19.45
CA VAL A 139 -7.10 22.74 19.16
C VAL A 139 -6.26 23.27 20.30
N ILE A 140 -5.04 23.71 19.99
CA ILE A 140 -4.11 24.37 20.92
C ILE A 140 -3.91 25.80 20.44
N GLU A 141 -4.36 26.75 21.24
CA GLU A 141 -4.21 28.18 20.93
C GLU A 141 -2.89 28.72 21.50
N GLY A 142 -2.19 29.51 20.70
CA GLY A 142 -0.99 30.24 21.14
C GLY A 142 0.34 29.45 21.02
N ASP A 143 0.29 28.21 20.49
CA ASP A 143 1.48 27.39 20.25
C ASP A 143 1.29 26.55 18.97
N ASP A 144 1.78 27.07 17.84
CA ASP A 144 1.64 26.41 16.52
C ASP A 144 2.46 25.13 16.43
N GLU A 145 3.60 25.05 17.13
CA GLU A 145 4.46 23.85 17.14
C GLU A 145 3.78 22.71 17.89
N ALA A 146 3.21 22.99 19.04
CA ALA A 146 2.42 22.01 19.80
C ALA A 146 1.17 21.59 19.04
N GLN A 147 0.50 22.52 18.34
CA GLN A 147 -0.66 22.21 17.48
C GLN A 147 -0.29 21.26 16.34
N GLN A 148 0.83 21.49 15.67
CA GLN A 148 1.33 20.61 14.62
C GLN A 148 1.70 19.24 15.18
N GLY A 149 2.38 19.20 16.31
CA GLY A 149 2.82 17.97 16.97
C GLY A 149 1.64 17.07 17.37
N ILE A 150 0.60 17.61 17.98
CA ILE A 150 -0.57 16.80 18.37
C ILE A 150 -1.32 16.25 17.15
N ARG A 151 -1.52 17.06 16.11
CA ARG A 151 -2.17 16.60 14.89
C ARG A 151 -1.36 15.54 14.16
N PHE A 152 -0.03 15.66 14.12
CA PHE A 152 0.83 14.62 13.57
C PHE A 152 0.68 13.29 14.33
N ASN A 153 0.69 13.32 15.66
CA ASN A 153 0.50 12.12 16.48
C ASN A 153 -0.88 11.50 16.28
N LEU A 154 -1.94 12.30 16.23
CA LEU A 154 -3.30 11.80 15.94
C LEU A 154 -3.37 11.17 14.55
N PHE A 155 -2.74 11.77 13.54
CA PHE A 155 -2.66 11.19 12.21
C PHE A 155 -1.97 9.82 12.22
N GLN A 156 -0.86 9.66 12.94
CA GLN A 156 -0.15 8.39 13.05
C GLN A 156 -1.02 7.32 13.74
N LEU A 157 -1.72 7.67 14.81
CA LEU A 157 -2.64 6.76 15.49
C LEU A 157 -3.77 6.30 14.57
N PHE A 158 -4.44 7.21 13.89
CA PHE A 158 -5.49 6.87 12.93
C PHE A 158 -4.98 6.07 11.73
N SER A 159 -3.78 6.34 11.26
CA SER A 159 -3.17 5.56 10.18
C SER A 159 -2.83 4.14 10.60
N THR A 160 -2.66 3.89 11.90
CA THR A 160 -2.38 2.56 12.43
C THR A 160 -3.65 1.73 12.64
N TYR A 161 -4.68 2.33 13.20
CA TYR A 161 -5.91 1.62 13.53
C TYR A 161 -7.11 2.56 13.67
N TYR A 162 -8.19 2.21 12.99
CA TYR A 162 -9.44 2.98 13.02
C TYR A 162 -10.52 2.42 13.92
N GLY A 163 -10.43 1.14 14.26
CA GLY A 163 -11.52 0.44 14.94
C GLY A 163 -12.70 0.07 14.02
N GLU A 164 -12.53 0.12 12.71
CA GLU A 164 -13.58 -0.22 11.75
C GLU A 164 -13.63 -1.71 11.40
N ASP A 165 -12.53 -2.43 11.55
CA ASP A 165 -12.45 -3.87 11.30
C ASP A 165 -12.09 -4.62 12.59
N GLU A 166 -13.06 -5.36 13.13
CA GLU A 166 -12.90 -6.14 14.36
C GLU A 166 -11.87 -7.28 14.27
N ARG A 167 -11.47 -7.66 13.05
CA ARG A 167 -10.45 -8.69 12.80
C ARG A 167 -9.03 -8.16 12.98
N LEU A 168 -8.85 -6.85 13.07
CA LEU A 168 -7.55 -6.20 13.18
C LEU A 168 -7.21 -5.92 14.64
N ASN A 169 -5.93 -6.02 14.95
CA ASN A 169 -5.36 -5.60 16.24
C ASN A 169 -4.57 -4.30 16.08
N ILE A 170 -4.39 -3.60 17.20
CA ILE A 170 -3.57 -2.38 17.24
C ILE A 170 -2.10 -2.79 17.29
N GLY A 171 -1.33 -2.38 16.28
CA GLY A 171 0.13 -2.49 16.33
C GLY A 171 0.71 -1.50 17.34
N PRO A 172 1.55 -1.93 18.30
CA PRO A 172 2.03 -1.06 19.40
C PRO A 172 2.95 0.06 18.92
N LYS A 173 3.55 -0.07 17.73
CA LYS A 173 4.49 0.91 17.16
C LYS A 173 4.04 1.48 15.82
N GLY A 174 2.80 1.28 15.44
CA GLY A 174 2.27 1.72 14.16
C GLY A 174 2.70 0.85 12.98
N PHE A 175 2.71 1.44 11.78
CA PHE A 175 3.04 0.71 10.55
C PHE A 175 4.54 0.50 10.32
N THR A 176 5.40 1.25 10.98
CA THR A 176 6.81 1.31 10.64
C THR A 176 7.68 0.63 11.69
N GLY A 177 8.59 -0.23 11.22
CA GLY A 177 9.67 -0.76 12.02
C GLY A 177 9.29 -1.88 13.00
N GLU A 178 8.10 -2.45 12.88
CA GLU A 178 7.67 -3.54 13.75
C GLU A 178 8.04 -4.89 13.15
N LYS A 179 9.02 -5.54 13.73
CA LYS A 179 9.41 -6.90 13.34
C LYS A 179 8.89 -7.98 14.29
N TYR A 180 8.70 -7.65 15.51
CA TYR A 180 8.31 -8.61 16.54
C TYR A 180 6.91 -8.38 17.08
N GLY A 181 6.05 -7.77 16.33
CA GLY A 181 4.63 -7.63 16.63
C GLY A 181 4.33 -7.66 18.13
N GLY A 182 4.53 -6.59 18.82
CA GLY A 182 4.48 -6.54 20.29
C GLY A 182 3.16 -7.00 20.90
#